data_01a7069a357f2eb59493e3b5bd85f9ab
#
_entry.id   01a7069a357f2eb59493e3b5bd85f9ab
#
_cell.length_a   1.000
_cell.length_b   1.000
_cell.length_c   1.000
_cell.angle_alpha   90.00
_cell.angle_beta   90.00
_cell.angle_gamma   90.00
#
_symmetry.space_group_name_H-M   'P 1'
#
loop_
_entity.id
_entity.type
_entity.pdbx_description
1 polymer ?
#
loop_
_entity_poly.entity_id
_entity_poly.type
_entity_poly.pdbx_seq_one_letter_code
_entity_poly.pdbx_strand_id
1 'polypeptide(L)'
;TLLASSAASDVYKRQHYERFIDESLDKNSNVTTGKIYWSVLQKERHGDYGGGTVQVIPHITNEIKDHFYKAKSEDENRIAIIEVGGTVGDIESQPFLEAIRQFQHEIGHENAVLIHVTLIPYLKASGEMKTKPTQQSVKELQGMGLWPDVLVCRSEYEISEEMKAKIALFCNVPVNHVLQNLDVEYLYEAPLAMEKEHLAQVVCESLQLPCPEPDLTDWKQMVEDLRNPIHEVEIAMVGKYIQLHDAYLSVVEAVSYTHLTLPTK
;
A
#
# COMPACT_ATOMS: atom_id res chain seq x y z
N THR A 1 4.72 -6.67 -7.28
CA THR A 1 4.53 -5.50 -6.40
C THR A 1 5.64 -4.50 -6.64
N LEU A 2 5.30 -3.26 -6.92
CA LEU A 2 6.23 -2.14 -7.05
C LEU A 2 5.99 -1.18 -5.87
N LEU A 3 7.07 -0.83 -5.17
CA LEU A 3 7.06 0.13 -4.08
C LEU A 3 7.70 1.44 -4.54
N ALA A 4 6.94 2.51 -4.54
CA ALA A 4 7.46 3.84 -4.77
C ALA A 4 7.55 4.57 -3.42
N SER A 5 8.75 4.83 -2.94
CA SER A 5 8.99 5.42 -1.62
C SER A 5 10.07 6.48 -1.65
N SER A 6 9.90 7.51 -0.84
CA SER A 6 10.91 8.54 -0.59
C SER A 6 11.84 8.22 0.60
N ALA A 7 11.60 7.15 1.34
CA ALA A 7 12.21 6.91 2.65
C ALA A 7 13.23 5.76 2.70
N ALA A 8 14.22 5.89 3.58
CA ALA A 8 15.30 4.90 3.82
C ALA A 8 14.84 3.59 4.51
N SER A 9 13.58 3.45 4.88
CA SER A 9 13.02 2.27 5.58
C SER A 9 12.65 1.09 4.67
N ASP A 10 13.12 1.09 3.44
CA ASP A 10 12.63 0.22 2.36
C ASP A 10 12.95 -1.27 2.52
N VAL A 11 14.02 -1.64 3.22
CA VAL A 11 14.40 -3.06 3.39
C VAL A 11 13.39 -3.79 4.26
N TYR A 12 12.97 -3.16 5.35
CA TYR A 12 11.97 -3.69 6.27
C TYR A 12 10.61 -3.86 5.58
N LYS A 13 10.16 -2.85 4.83
CA LYS A 13 8.90 -2.90 4.10
C LYS A 13 8.88 -4.04 3.08
N ARG A 14 9.99 -4.24 2.33
CA ARG A 14 10.08 -5.32 1.33
C ARG A 14 9.91 -6.70 1.96
N GLN A 15 10.61 -7.00 3.04
CA GLN A 15 10.45 -8.26 3.76
C GLN A 15 9.02 -8.48 4.26
N HIS A 16 8.34 -7.40 4.64
CA HIS A 16 6.96 -7.44 5.05
C HIS A 16 6.03 -7.89 3.90
N TYR A 17 6.20 -7.28 2.72
CA TYR A 17 5.41 -7.66 1.55
C TYR A 17 5.71 -9.10 1.10
N GLU A 18 6.98 -9.49 1.05
CA GLU A 18 7.39 -10.86 0.68
C GLU A 18 6.69 -11.91 1.55
N ARG A 19 6.54 -11.67 2.85
CA ARG A 19 5.85 -12.57 3.77
C ARG A 19 4.35 -12.72 3.49
N PHE A 20 3.69 -11.64 3.09
CA PHE A 20 2.25 -11.65 2.83
C PHE A 20 1.88 -12.22 1.46
N ILE A 21 2.75 -12.07 0.47
CA ILE A 21 2.47 -12.50 -0.92
C ILE A 21 3.20 -13.79 -1.31
N ASP A 22 4.07 -14.32 -0.45
CA ASP A 22 4.93 -15.50 -0.71
C ASP A 22 5.73 -15.39 -2.02
N GLU A 23 6.20 -14.19 -2.34
CA GLU A 23 6.96 -13.89 -3.55
C GLU A 23 8.20 -13.07 -3.19
N SER A 24 9.36 -13.48 -3.71
CA SER A 24 10.60 -12.71 -3.53
C SER A 24 10.59 -11.45 -4.38
N LEU A 25 10.82 -10.31 -3.75
CA LEU A 25 10.96 -9.03 -4.43
C LEU A 25 12.38 -8.84 -4.97
N ASP A 26 12.49 -8.25 -6.14
CA ASP A 26 13.76 -8.00 -6.81
C ASP A 26 14.17 -6.51 -6.75
N LYS A 27 15.26 -6.17 -7.45
CA LYS A 27 15.77 -4.79 -7.53
C LYS A 27 14.82 -3.80 -8.23
N ASN A 28 13.85 -4.29 -9.02
CA ASN A 28 12.88 -3.47 -9.73
C ASN A 28 11.64 -3.22 -8.88
N SER A 29 11.46 -4.01 -7.81
CA SER A 29 10.29 -3.89 -6.91
C SER A 29 10.33 -2.68 -6.00
N ASN A 30 11.38 -1.86 -6.05
CA ASN A 30 11.50 -0.64 -5.28
C ASN A 30 12.08 0.51 -6.11
N VAL A 31 11.36 1.62 -6.11
CA VAL A 31 11.72 2.86 -6.81
C VAL A 31 11.73 4.01 -5.83
N THR A 32 12.86 4.67 -5.68
CA THR A 32 13.00 5.86 -4.85
C THR A 32 13.09 7.12 -5.71
N THR A 33 12.68 8.26 -5.15
CA THR A 33 12.83 9.57 -5.79
C THR A 33 14.27 9.79 -6.26
N GLY A 34 15.25 9.45 -5.41
CA GLY A 34 16.67 9.57 -5.75
C GLY A 34 17.09 8.75 -6.98
N LYS A 35 16.60 7.51 -7.12
CA LYS A 35 16.86 6.68 -8.31
C LYS A 35 16.30 7.30 -9.58
N ILE A 36 15.07 7.82 -9.52
CA ILE A 36 14.40 8.46 -10.66
C ILE A 36 15.16 9.70 -11.12
N TYR A 37 15.43 10.62 -10.19
CA TYR A 37 16.13 11.85 -10.53
C TYR A 37 17.56 11.58 -11.01
N TRP A 38 18.26 10.62 -10.40
CA TRP A 38 19.60 10.25 -10.84
C TRP A 38 19.59 9.68 -12.26
N SER A 39 18.64 8.81 -12.59
CA SER A 39 18.49 8.25 -13.94
C SER A 39 18.27 9.36 -14.97
N VAL A 40 17.36 10.29 -14.70
CA VAL A 40 17.06 11.40 -15.61
C VAL A 40 18.26 12.33 -15.78
N LEU A 41 18.98 12.66 -14.71
CA LEU A 41 20.20 13.48 -14.76
C LEU A 41 21.32 12.80 -15.56
N GLN A 42 21.47 11.49 -15.44
CA GLN A 42 22.45 10.75 -16.28
C GLN A 42 22.07 10.78 -17.75
N LYS A 43 20.80 10.53 -18.09
CA LYS A 43 20.27 10.62 -19.46
C LYS A 43 20.48 12.01 -20.06
N GLU A 44 20.23 13.06 -19.28
CA GLU A 44 20.46 14.45 -19.71
C GLU A 44 21.93 14.70 -20.03
N ARG A 45 22.84 14.28 -19.15
CA ARG A 45 24.30 14.44 -19.33
C ARG A 45 24.83 13.62 -20.50
N HIS A 46 24.23 12.48 -20.77
CA HIS A 46 24.58 11.64 -21.92
C HIS A 46 24.06 12.21 -23.24
N GLY A 47 23.09 13.12 -23.19
CA GLY A 47 22.51 13.75 -24.39
C GLY A 47 21.27 13.07 -24.93
N ASP A 48 20.66 12.15 -24.17
CA ASP A 48 19.50 11.35 -24.60
C ASP A 48 18.27 12.23 -24.91
N TYR A 49 18.24 13.44 -24.39
CA TYR A 49 17.17 14.41 -24.63
C TYR A 49 17.47 15.42 -25.75
N GLY A 50 18.55 15.21 -26.51
CA GLY A 50 18.87 16.02 -27.70
C GLY A 50 19.08 17.52 -27.43
N GLY A 51 19.49 17.90 -26.19
CA GLY A 51 19.67 19.30 -25.78
C GLY A 51 18.37 20.01 -25.38
N GLY A 52 17.26 19.30 -25.32
CA GLY A 52 15.98 19.84 -24.81
C GLY A 52 16.03 20.13 -23.32
N THR A 53 15.18 21.04 -22.83
CA THR A 53 15.04 21.34 -21.41
C THR A 53 14.37 20.17 -20.68
N VAL A 54 15.07 19.59 -19.71
CA VAL A 54 14.53 18.53 -18.86
C VAL A 54 13.60 19.11 -17.82
N GLN A 55 12.42 18.53 -17.68
CA GLN A 55 11.34 18.99 -16.79
C GLN A 55 10.78 17.82 -15.98
N VAL A 56 10.04 18.10 -14.91
CA VAL A 56 9.33 17.04 -14.16
C VAL A 56 8.34 16.33 -15.06
N ILE A 57 7.53 17.08 -15.79
CA ILE A 57 6.66 16.58 -16.85
C ILE A 57 7.29 16.98 -18.21
N PRO A 58 7.59 16.05 -19.10
CA PRO A 58 7.31 14.61 -19.03
C PRO A 58 8.47 13.74 -18.52
N HIS A 59 9.68 14.27 -18.30
CA HIS A 59 10.89 13.44 -18.19
C HIS A 59 10.92 12.61 -16.89
N ILE A 60 10.63 13.23 -15.72
CA ILE A 60 10.56 12.51 -14.44
C ILE A 60 9.34 11.59 -14.41
N THR A 61 8.17 12.06 -14.87
CA THR A 61 6.95 11.24 -14.90
C THR A 61 7.07 10.05 -15.84
N ASN A 62 7.72 10.21 -17.00
CA ASN A 62 7.97 9.08 -17.89
C ASN A 62 8.91 8.05 -17.28
N GLU A 63 9.99 8.50 -16.59
CA GLU A 63 10.90 7.59 -15.90
C GLU A 63 10.17 6.79 -14.81
N ILE A 64 9.24 7.41 -14.08
CA ILE A 64 8.39 6.73 -13.10
C ILE A 64 7.47 5.71 -13.79
N LYS A 65 6.79 6.11 -14.88
CA LYS A 65 5.92 5.20 -15.63
C LYS A 65 6.66 4.01 -16.23
N ASP A 66 7.90 4.21 -16.68
CA ASP A 66 8.75 3.12 -17.15
C ASP A 66 8.97 2.04 -16.08
N HIS A 67 9.06 2.46 -14.80
CA HIS A 67 9.12 1.51 -13.69
C HIS A 67 7.77 0.81 -13.45
N PHE A 68 6.63 1.49 -13.63
CA PHE A 68 5.31 0.85 -13.56
C PHE A 68 5.16 -0.23 -14.62
N TYR A 69 5.58 0.06 -15.86
CA TYR A 69 5.58 -0.93 -16.93
C TYR A 69 6.52 -2.12 -16.66
N LYS A 70 7.67 -1.90 -16.00
CA LYS A 70 8.59 -2.99 -15.61
C LYS A 70 8.04 -3.88 -14.50
N ALA A 71 7.05 -3.43 -13.73
CA ALA A 71 6.35 -4.26 -12.76
C ALA A 71 5.42 -5.29 -13.43
N LYS A 72 5.15 -5.12 -14.73
CA LYS A 72 4.37 -6.06 -15.53
C LYS A 72 5.10 -7.40 -15.62
N SER A 73 4.39 -8.48 -15.36
CA SER A 73 4.83 -9.85 -15.64
C SER A 73 4.55 -10.20 -17.12
N GLU A 74 5.27 -11.18 -17.65
CA GLU A 74 4.94 -11.81 -18.93
C GLU A 74 3.67 -12.68 -18.83
N ASP A 75 3.27 -13.05 -17.61
CA ASP A 75 2.04 -13.78 -17.35
C ASP A 75 0.85 -12.81 -17.35
N GLU A 76 -0.06 -12.97 -18.31
CA GLU A 76 -1.25 -12.15 -18.50
C GLU A 76 -2.25 -12.24 -17.32
N ASN A 77 -2.14 -13.26 -16.47
CA ASN A 77 -3.01 -13.47 -15.31
C ASN A 77 -2.49 -12.78 -14.03
N ARG A 78 -1.40 -12.03 -14.08
CA ARG A 78 -0.84 -11.35 -12.92
C ARG A 78 -1.35 -9.93 -12.76
N ILE A 79 -1.65 -9.57 -11.51
CA ILE A 79 -2.00 -8.21 -11.11
C ILE A 79 -0.76 -7.52 -10.54
N ALA A 80 -0.42 -6.35 -11.08
CA ALA A 80 0.63 -5.50 -10.52
C ALA A 80 0.05 -4.63 -9.40
N ILE A 81 0.63 -4.71 -8.21
CA ILE A 81 0.28 -3.84 -7.09
C ILE A 81 1.38 -2.80 -6.95
N ILE A 82 1.00 -1.53 -7.10
CA ILE A 82 1.89 -0.38 -6.98
C ILE A 82 1.52 0.39 -5.72
N GLU A 83 2.42 0.46 -4.76
CA GLU A 83 2.25 1.26 -3.54
C GLU A 83 3.05 2.55 -3.66
N VAL A 84 2.41 3.67 -3.36
CA VAL A 84 3.05 5.00 -3.27
C VAL A 84 2.98 5.47 -1.83
N GLY A 85 4.14 5.55 -1.20
CA GLY A 85 4.27 6.02 0.18
C GLY A 85 4.15 7.53 0.30
N GLY A 86 3.86 7.97 1.52
CA GLY A 86 3.71 9.38 1.86
C GLY A 86 2.25 9.85 1.91
N THR A 87 2.07 11.03 2.46
CA THR A 87 0.75 11.67 2.56
C THR A 87 0.41 12.36 1.24
N VAL A 88 -0.83 12.22 0.79
CA VAL A 88 -1.33 12.98 -0.36
C VAL A 88 -1.24 14.48 -0.04
N GLY A 89 -0.64 15.24 -0.96
CA GLY A 89 -0.35 16.65 -0.76
C GLY A 89 1.13 16.97 -0.44
N ASP A 90 1.89 15.96 -0.02
CA ASP A 90 3.34 16.14 0.19
C ASP A 90 4.07 16.35 -1.14
N ILE A 91 5.00 17.29 -1.16
CA ILE A 91 5.77 17.65 -2.36
C ILE A 91 6.51 16.45 -2.94
N GLU A 92 7.04 15.58 -2.08
CA GLU A 92 7.82 14.40 -2.46
C GLU A 92 7.00 13.38 -3.25
N SER A 93 5.69 13.27 -3.00
CA SER A 93 4.81 12.32 -3.68
C SER A 93 4.22 12.86 -4.99
N GLN A 94 4.21 14.18 -5.20
CA GLN A 94 3.56 14.82 -6.35
C GLN A 94 3.99 14.27 -7.72
N PRO A 95 5.28 14.05 -8.02
CA PRO A 95 5.69 13.47 -9.31
C PRO A 95 5.17 12.05 -9.53
N PHE A 96 5.05 11.26 -8.46
CA PHE A 96 4.50 9.90 -8.53
C PHE A 96 2.98 9.93 -8.76
N LEU A 97 2.25 10.79 -8.07
CA LEU A 97 0.81 10.96 -8.27
C LEU A 97 0.48 11.46 -9.67
N GLU A 98 1.27 12.42 -10.19
CA GLU A 98 1.13 12.86 -11.58
C GLU A 98 1.45 11.74 -12.57
N ALA A 99 2.47 10.92 -12.32
CA ALA A 99 2.79 9.76 -13.15
C ALA A 99 1.65 8.72 -13.12
N ILE A 100 1.01 8.48 -11.97
CA ILE A 100 -0.16 7.60 -11.85
C ILE A 100 -1.33 8.14 -12.67
N ARG A 101 -1.61 9.44 -12.58
CA ARG A 101 -2.68 10.07 -13.36
C ARG A 101 -2.48 9.88 -14.87
N GLN A 102 -1.25 10.09 -15.35
CA GLN A 102 -0.89 9.84 -16.75
C GLN A 102 -1.00 8.35 -17.10
N PHE A 103 -0.49 7.48 -16.23
CA PHE A 103 -0.49 6.05 -16.43
C PHE A 103 -1.91 5.46 -16.53
N GLN A 104 -2.82 5.85 -15.62
CA GLN A 104 -4.23 5.44 -15.69
C GLN A 104 -4.89 5.88 -17.00
N HIS A 105 -4.54 7.07 -17.49
CA HIS A 105 -5.06 7.54 -18.78
C HIS A 105 -4.51 6.74 -19.95
N GLU A 106 -3.23 6.31 -19.88
CA GLU A 106 -2.57 5.53 -20.94
C GLU A 106 -3.08 4.09 -21.03
N ILE A 107 -3.32 3.44 -19.88
CA ILE A 107 -3.77 2.04 -19.85
C ILE A 107 -5.29 1.87 -19.86
N GLY A 108 -6.05 2.94 -19.65
CA GLY A 108 -7.49 2.91 -19.46
C GLY A 108 -7.88 2.68 -18.00
N HIS A 109 -8.92 3.38 -17.55
CA HIS A 109 -9.40 3.30 -16.16
C HIS A 109 -9.90 1.89 -15.80
N GLU A 110 -10.41 1.14 -16.77
CA GLU A 110 -10.87 -0.24 -16.59
C GLU A 110 -9.74 -1.23 -16.26
N ASN A 111 -8.50 -0.83 -16.49
CA ASN A 111 -7.31 -1.65 -16.23
C ASN A 111 -6.55 -1.25 -14.96
N ALA A 112 -7.07 -0.30 -14.19
CA ALA A 112 -6.44 0.16 -12.97
C ALA A 112 -7.48 0.50 -11.89
N VAL A 113 -7.24 0.07 -10.67
CA VAL A 113 -8.03 0.44 -9.48
C VAL A 113 -7.15 1.29 -8.56
N LEU A 114 -7.64 2.44 -8.18
CA LEU A 114 -7.00 3.34 -7.23
C LEU A 114 -7.59 3.13 -5.84
N ILE A 115 -6.81 2.51 -4.97
CA ILE A 115 -7.15 2.31 -3.56
C ILE A 115 -6.49 3.42 -2.75
N HIS A 116 -7.29 4.21 -2.05
CA HIS A 116 -6.77 5.26 -1.19
C HIS A 116 -6.93 4.89 0.28
N VAL A 117 -5.79 4.78 0.97
CA VAL A 117 -5.77 4.46 2.40
C VAL A 117 -5.82 5.76 3.20
N THR A 118 -6.77 5.87 4.12
CA THR A 118 -6.99 7.06 4.94
C THR A 118 -7.06 6.73 6.42
N LEU A 119 -7.05 7.75 7.26
CA LEU A 119 -7.19 7.61 8.70
C LEU A 119 -8.47 8.28 9.18
N ILE A 120 -9.24 7.57 10.03
CA ILE A 120 -10.36 8.11 10.78
C ILE A 120 -9.96 8.18 12.26
N PRO A 121 -9.45 9.32 12.73
CA PRO A 121 -9.00 9.43 14.11
C PRO A 121 -10.17 9.46 15.08
N TYR A 122 -9.96 8.82 16.23
CA TYR A 122 -10.85 8.94 17.40
C TYR A 122 -10.34 10.02 18.34
N LEU A 123 -11.20 10.97 18.65
CA LEU A 123 -10.87 12.04 19.60
C LEU A 123 -11.35 11.66 20.99
N LYS A 124 -10.44 11.20 21.86
CA LYS A 124 -10.73 10.78 23.24
C LYS A 124 -11.48 11.86 24.03
N ALA A 125 -11.15 13.14 23.81
CA ALA A 125 -11.77 14.25 24.53
C ALA A 125 -13.26 14.45 24.23
N SER A 126 -13.70 14.18 22.99
CA SER A 126 -15.10 14.31 22.56
C SER A 126 -15.82 12.97 22.43
N GLY A 127 -15.10 11.84 22.55
CA GLY A 127 -15.67 10.51 22.42
C GLY A 127 -16.19 10.19 21.02
N GLU A 128 -15.61 10.79 19.97
CA GLU A 128 -16.11 10.63 18.60
C GLU A 128 -15.02 10.43 17.56
N MET A 129 -15.34 9.68 16.51
CA MET A 129 -14.52 9.57 15.30
C MET A 129 -14.76 10.75 14.35
N LYS A 130 -13.70 11.17 13.64
CA LYS A 130 -13.75 12.30 12.71
C LYS A 130 -13.49 11.85 11.28
N THR A 131 -14.48 12.05 10.40
CA THR A 131 -14.38 11.75 8.95
C THR A 131 -13.72 12.88 8.14
N LYS A 132 -13.53 14.06 8.73
CA LYS A 132 -12.95 15.23 8.04
C LYS A 132 -11.56 14.97 7.45
N PRO A 133 -10.60 14.32 8.16
CA PRO A 133 -9.28 14.05 7.60
C PRO A 133 -9.34 13.19 6.33
N THR A 134 -10.18 12.14 6.32
CA THR A 134 -10.42 11.32 5.14
C THR A 134 -10.99 12.15 3.98
N GLN A 135 -12.04 12.95 4.23
CA GLN A 135 -12.63 13.81 3.21
C GLN A 135 -11.62 14.82 2.63
N GLN A 136 -10.75 15.39 3.48
CA GLN A 136 -9.72 16.33 3.04
C GLN A 136 -8.67 15.63 2.18
N SER A 137 -8.18 14.47 2.61
CA SER A 137 -7.20 13.69 1.86
C SER A 137 -7.71 13.29 0.47
N VAL A 138 -8.97 12.83 0.38
CA VAL A 138 -9.59 12.52 -0.92
C VAL A 138 -9.74 13.77 -1.78
N LYS A 139 -10.13 14.91 -1.19
CA LYS A 139 -10.27 16.15 -1.94
C LYS A 139 -8.94 16.64 -2.52
N GLU A 140 -7.83 16.48 -1.80
CA GLU A 140 -6.49 16.78 -2.30
C GLU A 140 -6.11 15.87 -3.45
N LEU A 141 -6.38 14.57 -3.35
CA LEU A 141 -6.14 13.60 -4.41
C LEU A 141 -6.95 13.95 -5.68
N GLN A 142 -8.24 14.29 -5.51
CA GLN A 142 -9.11 14.74 -6.60
C GLN A 142 -8.60 16.05 -7.24
N GLY A 143 -8.03 16.95 -6.44
CA GLY A 143 -7.39 18.17 -6.94
C GLY A 143 -6.20 17.92 -7.86
N MET A 144 -5.57 16.75 -7.76
CA MET A 144 -4.51 16.28 -8.66
C MET A 144 -5.05 15.51 -9.87
N GLY A 145 -6.37 15.38 -10.02
CA GLY A 145 -7.00 14.66 -11.12
C GLY A 145 -7.05 13.14 -10.94
N LEU A 146 -6.90 12.67 -9.71
CA LEU A 146 -7.01 11.25 -9.33
C LEU A 146 -8.28 11.00 -8.52
N TRP A 147 -9.03 9.99 -8.88
CA TRP A 147 -10.28 9.62 -8.23
C TRP A 147 -10.15 8.23 -7.64
N PRO A 148 -10.29 8.08 -6.31
CA PRO A 148 -10.21 6.76 -5.71
C PRO A 148 -11.43 5.93 -6.09
N ASP A 149 -11.20 4.67 -6.43
CA ASP A 149 -12.25 3.67 -6.65
C ASP A 149 -12.67 3.03 -5.32
N VAL A 150 -11.70 2.87 -4.42
CA VAL A 150 -11.89 2.23 -3.12
C VAL A 150 -11.22 3.07 -2.03
N LEU A 151 -11.90 3.23 -0.91
CA LEU A 151 -11.35 3.84 0.31
C LEU A 151 -11.14 2.77 1.37
N VAL A 152 -9.92 2.64 1.86
CA VAL A 152 -9.59 1.82 3.01
C VAL A 152 -9.35 2.76 4.20
N CYS A 153 -10.30 2.78 5.13
CA CYS A 153 -10.33 3.71 6.25
C CYS A 153 -9.76 3.03 7.50
N ARG A 154 -8.54 3.38 7.89
CA ARG A 154 -7.95 2.92 9.15
C ARG A 154 -8.62 3.60 10.34
N SER A 155 -8.96 2.82 11.36
CA SER A 155 -9.59 3.33 12.58
C SER A 155 -9.36 2.39 13.78
N GLU A 156 -9.36 2.96 14.98
CA GLU A 156 -9.31 2.18 16.24
C GLU A 156 -10.65 1.51 16.57
N TYR A 157 -11.76 2.06 16.06
CA TYR A 157 -13.13 1.62 16.37
C TYR A 157 -13.91 1.38 15.08
N GLU A 158 -14.94 0.54 15.18
CA GLU A 158 -15.84 0.24 14.07
C GLU A 158 -16.48 1.50 13.49
N ILE A 159 -16.53 1.56 12.17
CA ILE A 159 -17.12 2.65 11.40
C ILE A 159 -18.59 2.29 11.16
N SER A 160 -19.52 3.08 11.71
CA SER A 160 -20.95 2.84 11.49
C SER A 160 -21.36 2.98 10.02
N GLU A 161 -22.41 2.29 9.61
CA GLU A 161 -22.95 2.39 8.24
C GLU A 161 -23.35 3.83 7.88
N GLU A 162 -23.86 4.60 8.85
CA GLU A 162 -24.13 6.03 8.65
C GLU A 162 -22.84 6.81 8.32
N MET A 163 -21.76 6.49 9.01
CA MET A 163 -20.47 7.12 8.76
C MET A 163 -19.87 6.69 7.44
N LYS A 164 -19.98 5.40 7.05
CA LYS A 164 -19.57 4.90 5.72
C LYS A 164 -20.36 5.63 4.63
N ALA A 165 -21.68 5.76 4.77
CA ALA A 165 -22.52 6.48 3.81
C ALA A 165 -22.13 7.96 3.70
N LYS A 166 -21.82 8.61 4.80
CA LYS A 166 -21.33 9.99 4.82
C LYS A 166 -19.99 10.12 4.08
N ILE A 167 -19.03 9.23 4.35
CA ILE A 167 -17.74 9.24 3.64
C ILE A 167 -17.95 9.02 2.14
N ALA A 168 -18.75 8.04 1.77
CA ALA A 168 -19.08 7.72 0.39
C ALA A 168 -19.63 8.95 -0.37
N LEU A 169 -20.57 9.64 0.25
CA LEU A 169 -21.17 10.85 -0.32
C LEU A 169 -20.15 11.97 -0.56
N PHE A 170 -19.30 12.25 0.45
CA PHE A 170 -18.33 13.36 0.34
C PHE A 170 -17.12 13.02 -0.52
N CYS A 171 -16.79 11.75 -0.66
CA CYS A 171 -15.63 11.27 -1.41
C CYS A 171 -16.01 10.80 -2.83
N ASN A 172 -17.30 10.76 -3.16
CA ASN A 172 -17.83 10.33 -4.45
C ASN A 172 -17.40 8.90 -4.82
N VAL A 173 -17.57 7.99 -3.87
CA VAL A 173 -17.38 6.54 -4.05
C VAL A 173 -18.64 5.79 -3.65
N PRO A 174 -18.90 4.57 -4.15
CA PRO A 174 -20.00 3.73 -3.67
C PRO A 174 -19.83 3.39 -2.17
N VAL A 175 -20.94 3.22 -1.44
CA VAL A 175 -20.88 2.93 0.01
C VAL A 175 -20.15 1.62 0.29
N ASN A 176 -20.36 0.60 -0.54
CA ASN A 176 -19.67 -0.70 -0.44
C ASN A 176 -18.18 -0.65 -0.85
N HIS A 177 -17.69 0.49 -1.33
CA HIS A 177 -16.27 0.74 -1.58
C HIS A 177 -15.60 1.54 -0.44
N VAL A 178 -16.31 1.83 0.63
CA VAL A 178 -15.76 2.41 1.86
C VAL A 178 -15.55 1.28 2.86
N LEU A 179 -14.32 0.79 2.92
CA LEU A 179 -13.94 -0.35 3.72
C LEU A 179 -13.24 0.12 5.00
N GLN A 180 -13.54 -0.51 6.12
CA GLN A 180 -12.82 -0.25 7.36
C GLN A 180 -11.60 -1.16 7.48
N ASN A 181 -10.54 -0.62 8.05
CA ASN A 181 -9.36 -1.38 8.46
C ASN A 181 -9.10 -1.08 9.94
N LEU A 182 -9.64 -1.94 10.80
CA LEU A 182 -9.47 -1.83 12.23
C LEU A 182 -8.06 -2.22 12.65
N ASP A 183 -7.59 -1.61 13.73
CA ASP A 183 -6.36 -2.04 14.36
C ASP A 183 -6.54 -3.49 14.86
N VAL A 184 -5.55 -4.33 14.57
CA VAL A 184 -5.53 -5.76 14.91
C VAL A 184 -4.45 -6.04 15.96
N GLU A 185 -4.63 -7.06 16.76
CA GLU A 185 -3.65 -7.46 17.76
C GLU A 185 -2.41 -8.06 17.11
N TYR A 186 -2.62 -8.95 16.16
CA TYR A 186 -1.56 -9.56 15.35
C TYR A 186 -1.67 -9.09 13.92
N LEU A 187 -0.56 -8.58 13.37
CA LEU A 187 -0.53 -8.05 12.00
C LEU A 187 -1.06 -9.02 10.94
N TYR A 188 -0.83 -10.31 11.16
CA TYR A 188 -1.29 -11.38 10.25
C TYR A 188 -2.81 -11.59 10.26
N GLU A 189 -3.55 -10.93 11.13
CA GLU A 189 -5.02 -10.87 11.10
C GLU A 189 -5.55 -9.90 10.03
N ALA A 190 -4.73 -8.95 9.58
CA ALA A 190 -5.16 -7.90 8.65
C ALA A 190 -5.76 -8.45 7.34
N PRO A 191 -5.20 -9.49 6.67
CA PRO A 191 -5.84 -10.08 5.49
C PRO A 191 -7.22 -10.65 5.77
N LEU A 192 -7.40 -11.30 6.94
CA LEU A 192 -8.71 -11.84 7.34
C LEU A 192 -9.73 -10.73 7.63
N ALA A 193 -9.27 -9.62 8.19
CA ALA A 193 -10.12 -8.44 8.41
C ALA A 193 -10.52 -7.78 7.09
N MET A 194 -9.60 -7.69 6.13
CA MET A 194 -9.90 -7.14 4.80
C MET A 194 -10.83 -8.05 3.98
N GLU A 195 -10.72 -9.38 4.15
CA GLU A 195 -11.64 -10.30 3.51
C GLU A 195 -13.08 -10.16 4.05
N LYS A 196 -13.25 -9.91 5.36
CA LYS A 196 -14.57 -9.60 5.94
C LYS A 196 -15.19 -8.32 5.37
N GLU A 197 -14.37 -7.36 4.98
CA GLU A 197 -14.78 -6.13 4.31
C GLU A 197 -14.93 -6.32 2.78
N HIS A 198 -14.74 -7.53 2.25
CA HIS A 198 -14.84 -7.87 0.83
C HIS A 198 -13.90 -7.08 -0.09
N LEU A 199 -12.70 -6.72 0.39
CA LEU A 199 -11.73 -5.95 -0.41
C LEU A 199 -11.39 -6.65 -1.72
N ALA A 200 -11.13 -7.97 -1.68
CA ALA A 200 -10.79 -8.74 -2.87
C ALA A 200 -11.92 -8.70 -3.90
N GLN A 201 -13.16 -8.90 -3.46
CA GLN A 201 -14.34 -8.83 -4.32
C GLN A 201 -14.50 -7.46 -4.96
N VAL A 202 -14.43 -6.38 -4.18
CA VAL A 202 -14.56 -5.00 -4.68
C VAL A 202 -13.50 -4.67 -5.73
N VAL A 203 -12.26 -5.10 -5.50
CA VAL A 203 -11.16 -4.89 -6.46
C VAL A 203 -11.36 -5.68 -7.74
N CYS A 204 -11.73 -6.98 -7.62
CA CYS A 204 -11.98 -7.83 -8.77
C CYS A 204 -13.18 -7.32 -9.61
N GLU A 205 -14.26 -6.91 -8.96
CA GLU A 205 -15.41 -6.31 -9.64
C GLU A 205 -15.02 -5.03 -10.40
N SER A 206 -14.22 -4.16 -9.76
CA SER A 206 -13.73 -2.93 -10.40
C SER A 206 -12.84 -3.19 -11.61
N LEU A 207 -12.05 -4.28 -11.60
CA LEU A 207 -11.21 -4.73 -12.71
C LEU A 207 -11.92 -5.67 -13.67
N GLN A 208 -13.20 -5.97 -13.46
CA GLN A 208 -13.99 -6.93 -14.25
C GLN A 208 -13.34 -8.33 -14.30
N LEU A 209 -12.69 -8.72 -13.21
CA LEU A 209 -12.03 -10.02 -13.05
C LEU A 209 -12.93 -11.00 -12.28
N PRO A 210 -12.83 -12.31 -12.55
CA PRO A 210 -13.46 -13.30 -11.70
C PRO A 210 -12.87 -13.26 -10.29
N CYS A 211 -13.73 -13.35 -9.27
CA CYS A 211 -13.33 -13.39 -7.88
C CYS A 211 -13.81 -14.70 -7.23
N PRO A 212 -13.08 -15.79 -7.36
CA PRO A 212 -13.38 -17.00 -6.60
C PRO A 212 -13.15 -16.76 -5.10
N GLU A 213 -13.90 -17.45 -4.25
CA GLU A 213 -13.63 -17.39 -2.81
C GLU A 213 -12.19 -17.85 -2.51
N PRO A 214 -11.40 -17.06 -1.77
CA PRO A 214 -10.04 -17.46 -1.42
C PRO A 214 -10.05 -18.55 -0.37
N ASP A 215 -9.19 -19.56 -0.52
CA ASP A 215 -8.93 -20.53 0.54
C ASP A 215 -7.94 -19.93 1.55
N LEU A 216 -8.46 -19.48 2.68
CA LEU A 216 -7.69 -18.91 3.78
C LEU A 216 -7.55 -19.89 4.97
N THR A 217 -7.74 -21.19 4.74
CA THR A 217 -7.72 -22.20 5.82
C THR A 217 -6.38 -22.20 6.54
N ASP A 218 -5.29 -22.30 5.81
CA ASP A 218 -3.93 -22.33 6.39
C ASP A 218 -3.58 -21.01 7.06
N TRP A 219 -4.01 -19.89 6.48
CA TRP A 219 -3.80 -18.57 7.06
C TRP A 219 -4.55 -18.38 8.38
N LYS A 220 -5.80 -18.86 8.47
CA LYS A 220 -6.59 -18.84 9.71
C LYS A 220 -5.95 -19.72 10.78
N GLN A 221 -5.44 -20.90 10.40
CA GLN A 221 -4.74 -21.78 11.35
C GLN A 221 -3.48 -21.11 11.89
N MET A 222 -2.67 -20.49 11.04
CA MET A 222 -1.47 -19.75 11.45
C MET A 222 -1.81 -18.62 12.45
N VAL A 223 -2.87 -17.86 12.21
CA VAL A 223 -3.31 -16.81 13.13
C VAL A 223 -3.78 -17.40 14.46
N GLU A 224 -4.47 -18.53 14.43
CA GLU A 224 -4.91 -19.21 15.65
C GLU A 224 -3.73 -19.74 16.47
N ASP A 225 -2.70 -20.29 15.82
CA ASP A 225 -1.47 -20.75 16.47
C ASP A 225 -0.69 -19.58 17.10
N LEU A 226 -0.73 -18.41 16.49
CA LEU A 226 -0.17 -17.17 17.06
C LEU A 226 -0.89 -16.72 18.33
N ARG A 227 -2.22 -16.85 18.34
CA ARG A 227 -3.05 -16.49 19.50
C ARG A 227 -2.90 -17.46 20.66
N ASN A 228 -2.65 -18.74 20.36
CA ASN A 228 -2.58 -19.84 21.32
C ASN A 228 -1.26 -20.59 21.21
N PRO A 229 -0.11 -19.95 21.51
CA PRO A 229 1.19 -20.58 21.39
C PRO A 229 1.32 -21.78 22.36
N ILE A 230 1.80 -22.91 21.87
CA ILE A 230 1.99 -24.14 22.67
C ILE A 230 3.24 -23.99 23.55
N HIS A 231 4.24 -23.26 23.09
CA HIS A 231 5.51 -23.03 23.78
C HIS A 231 5.89 -21.55 23.74
N GLU A 232 6.54 -21.11 24.80
CA GLU A 232 7.16 -19.78 24.87
C GLU A 232 8.68 -19.92 24.82
N VAL A 233 9.34 -19.03 24.08
CA VAL A 233 10.79 -18.94 23.98
C VAL A 233 11.20 -17.51 24.30
N GLU A 234 12.13 -17.37 25.24
CA GLU A 234 12.70 -16.07 25.59
C GLU A 234 13.96 -15.81 24.73
N ILE A 235 13.96 -14.74 23.95
CA ILE A 235 15.09 -14.31 23.14
C ILE A 235 15.53 -12.94 23.61
N ALA A 236 16.78 -12.84 24.07
CA ALA A 236 17.36 -11.58 24.49
C ALA A 236 17.89 -10.78 23.29
N MET A 237 17.34 -9.58 23.11
CA MET A 237 17.89 -8.62 22.15
C MET A 237 18.91 -7.72 22.84
N VAL A 238 20.16 -7.78 22.39
CA VAL A 238 21.25 -6.99 22.94
C VAL A 238 21.79 -6.05 21.87
N GLY A 239 21.72 -4.76 22.13
CA GLY A 239 22.15 -3.75 21.17
C GLY A 239 22.09 -2.33 21.71
N LYS A 240 22.43 -1.37 20.85
CA LYS A 240 22.32 0.06 21.12
C LYS A 240 20.89 0.51 20.76
N TYR A 241 20.29 1.41 21.52
CA TYR A 241 18.93 1.93 21.28
C TYR A 241 17.79 0.89 21.38
N ILE A 242 17.94 -0.15 22.18
CA ILE A 242 16.93 -1.21 22.36
C ILE A 242 15.59 -0.72 22.92
N GLN A 243 15.56 0.47 23.52
CA GLN A 243 14.33 1.10 24.01
C GLN A 243 13.49 1.74 22.89
N LEU A 244 14.07 1.90 21.70
CA LEU A 244 13.36 2.39 20.52
C LEU A 244 12.82 1.18 19.75
N HIS A 245 11.53 0.91 19.89
CA HIS A 245 10.84 -0.23 19.27
C HIS A 245 11.13 -0.32 17.76
N ASP A 246 11.09 0.81 17.06
CA ASP A 246 11.28 0.88 15.61
C ASP A 246 12.70 0.55 15.17
N ALA A 247 13.71 0.72 16.04
CA ALA A 247 15.11 0.47 15.68
C ALA A 247 15.41 -1.00 15.35
N TYR A 248 14.65 -1.92 15.95
CA TYR A 248 14.85 -3.37 15.82
C TYR A 248 13.63 -4.12 15.32
N LEU A 249 12.63 -3.43 14.86
CA LEU A 249 11.37 -4.05 14.41
C LEU A 249 11.61 -5.14 13.36
N SER A 250 12.51 -4.91 12.38
CA SER A 250 12.89 -5.91 11.38
C SER A 250 13.50 -7.17 11.98
N VAL A 251 14.27 -7.03 13.07
CA VAL A 251 14.89 -8.17 13.75
C VAL A 251 13.83 -8.95 14.53
N VAL A 252 12.95 -8.26 15.25
CA VAL A 252 11.84 -8.88 15.98
C VAL A 252 10.93 -9.65 15.03
N GLU A 253 10.56 -9.03 13.92
CA GLU A 253 9.73 -9.67 12.91
C GLU A 253 10.42 -10.87 12.24
N ALA A 254 11.72 -10.78 11.96
CA ALA A 254 12.48 -11.90 11.40
C ALA A 254 12.53 -13.09 12.37
N VAL A 255 12.68 -12.83 13.67
CA VAL A 255 12.67 -13.88 14.71
C VAL A 255 11.28 -14.51 14.80
N SER A 256 10.24 -13.69 14.86
CA SER A 256 8.84 -14.16 14.90
C SER A 256 8.52 -15.00 13.66
N TYR A 257 8.89 -14.53 12.48
CA TYR A 257 8.66 -15.25 11.22
C TYR A 257 9.40 -16.59 11.15
N THR A 258 10.63 -16.68 11.66
CA THR A 258 11.40 -17.92 11.64
C THR A 258 10.74 -19.02 12.48
N HIS A 259 9.98 -18.64 13.49
CA HIS A 259 9.28 -19.57 14.38
C HIS A 259 7.80 -19.77 13.99
N LEU A 260 7.26 -18.90 13.17
CA LEU A 260 5.99 -19.10 12.49
C LEU A 260 6.26 -19.97 11.25
N THR A 261 6.13 -21.26 11.39
CA THR A 261 6.15 -22.15 10.22
C THR A 261 4.91 -21.88 9.37
N LEU A 262 5.02 -20.93 8.43
CA LEU A 262 4.10 -20.90 7.31
C LEU A 262 4.20 -22.26 6.64
N PRO A 263 3.07 -22.89 6.26
CA PRO A 263 3.11 -24.13 5.51
C PRO A 263 3.90 -23.85 4.23
N THR A 264 5.16 -24.31 4.22
CA THR A 264 5.97 -24.32 3.01
C THR A 264 5.35 -25.33 2.05
N LYS A 265 4.96 -24.85 0.88
CA LYS A 265 4.59 -25.72 -0.23
C LYS A 265 5.72 -26.63 -0.65
#